data_e36744e2e521a1a1a035f906e756deb1
#
_entry.id   e36744e2e521a1a1a035f906e756deb1
#
_cell.length_a   1.000
_cell.length_b   1.000
_cell.length_c   1.000
_cell.angle_alpha   90.00
_cell.angle_beta   90.00
_cell.angle_gamma   90.00
#
_symmetry.space_group_name_H-M   'P 1'
#
loop_
_entity.id
_entity.type
_entity.pdbx_description
1 polymer ?
#
loop_
_entity_poly.entity_id
_entity_poly.type
_entity_poly.pdbx_seq_one_letter_code
_entity_poly.pdbx_strand_id
1 'polypeptide(L)'
;MSHLSYSEILKNIENGNIIADGVKPEQIKDQSIDVNLGRYIFIREESVKFSFKFFKQYLWLIFVAKRIEFKGLEYFMIELNHNKPFWAIPGMFILAYTNEFIGTVGGSNLQPSFKLKSTSARRGIQHPLAGLGEVGFFNRWCLELTFAVPVELRHGDLVGQIYFDTVIGKPSDYADKGSYQSISDLKKLKAEWQPEDILPGNIKNVL
;
A
#
# COMPACT_ATOMS: atom_id res chain seq x y z
N MET A 1 16.62 -4.76 -16.49
CA MET A 1 15.75 -5.33 -15.45
C MET A 1 14.94 -6.43 -16.08
N SER A 2 14.88 -7.60 -15.45
CA SER A 2 14.04 -8.70 -15.90
C SER A 2 13.05 -9.05 -14.80
N HIS A 3 11.74 -9.01 -15.13
CA HIS A 3 10.70 -9.47 -14.22
C HIS A 3 10.81 -10.98 -13.99
N LEU A 4 10.51 -11.42 -12.77
CA LEU A 4 10.42 -12.84 -12.47
C LEU A 4 9.18 -13.45 -13.14
N SER A 5 9.31 -14.66 -13.65
CA SER A 5 8.18 -15.47 -14.11
C SER A 5 7.44 -16.11 -12.92
N TYR A 6 6.27 -16.70 -13.18
CA TYR A 6 5.50 -17.46 -12.20
C TYR A 6 6.34 -18.49 -11.43
N SER A 7 7.11 -19.32 -12.15
CA SER A 7 7.95 -20.36 -11.55
C SER A 7 9.07 -19.79 -10.67
N GLU A 8 9.68 -18.68 -11.09
CA GLU A 8 10.71 -18.01 -10.29
C GLU A 8 10.12 -17.29 -9.06
N ILE A 9 8.90 -16.74 -9.15
CA ILE A 9 8.20 -16.18 -7.98
C ILE A 9 7.96 -17.27 -6.94
N LEU A 10 7.39 -18.42 -7.34
CA LEU A 10 7.16 -19.54 -6.43
C LEU A 10 8.45 -20.04 -5.77
N LYS A 11 9.49 -20.28 -6.58
CA LYS A 11 10.81 -20.72 -6.10
C LYS A 11 11.40 -19.73 -5.08
N ASN A 12 11.26 -18.42 -5.31
CA ASN A 12 11.77 -17.41 -4.39
C ASN A 12 10.94 -17.27 -3.13
N ILE A 13 9.64 -17.56 -3.17
CA ILE A 13 8.80 -17.69 -1.96
C ILE A 13 9.24 -18.92 -1.15
N GLU A 14 9.41 -20.08 -1.79
CA GLU A 14 9.86 -21.32 -1.13
C GLU A 14 11.25 -21.16 -0.48
N ASN A 15 12.17 -20.45 -1.15
CA ASN A 15 13.52 -20.18 -0.64
C ASN A 15 13.55 -19.05 0.42
N GLY A 16 12.42 -18.39 0.70
CA GLY A 16 12.35 -17.29 1.64
C GLY A 16 12.93 -15.96 1.15
N ASN A 17 13.26 -15.83 -0.13
CA ASN A 17 13.75 -14.58 -0.74
C ASN A 17 12.61 -13.57 -0.94
N ILE A 18 11.39 -14.05 -1.19
CA ILE A 18 10.16 -13.26 -1.29
C ILE A 18 9.30 -13.58 -0.08
N ILE A 19 8.89 -12.54 0.62
CA ILE A 19 7.83 -12.59 1.64
C ILE A 19 6.49 -12.38 0.94
N ALA A 20 5.55 -13.30 1.16
CA ALA A 20 4.20 -13.26 0.57
C ALA A 20 3.15 -13.72 1.62
N ASP A 21 3.14 -13.05 2.78
CA ASP A 21 2.24 -13.43 3.87
C ASP A 21 0.85 -12.86 3.67
N GLY A 22 -0.16 -13.73 3.81
CA GLY A 22 -1.55 -13.41 3.52
C GLY A 22 -1.92 -13.51 2.03
N VAL A 23 -0.97 -13.88 1.17
CA VAL A 23 -1.20 -14.11 -0.25
C VAL A 23 -1.80 -15.50 -0.46
N LYS A 24 -2.87 -15.58 -1.25
CA LYS A 24 -3.50 -16.84 -1.67
C LYS A 24 -2.89 -17.33 -2.99
N PRO A 25 -2.91 -18.64 -3.28
CA PRO A 25 -2.35 -19.18 -4.53
C PRO A 25 -2.90 -18.50 -5.80
N GLU A 26 -4.19 -18.17 -5.83
CA GLU A 26 -4.84 -17.52 -6.97
C GLU A 26 -4.39 -16.07 -7.21
N GLN A 27 -3.73 -15.44 -6.23
CA GLN A 27 -3.15 -14.10 -6.38
C GLN A 27 -1.79 -14.11 -7.11
N ILE A 28 -1.10 -15.26 -7.16
CA ILE A 28 0.17 -15.39 -7.87
C ILE A 28 -0.13 -15.52 -9.37
N LYS A 29 0.39 -14.56 -10.15
CA LYS A 29 0.18 -14.46 -11.59
C LYS A 29 1.49 -14.72 -12.35
N ASP A 30 1.44 -14.64 -13.67
CA ASP A 30 2.58 -14.98 -14.54
C ASP A 30 3.88 -14.22 -14.20
N GLN A 31 3.77 -12.95 -13.78
CA GLN A 31 4.92 -12.08 -13.50
C GLN A 31 4.72 -11.19 -12.26
N SER A 32 3.69 -11.45 -11.47
CA SER A 32 3.35 -10.58 -10.34
C SER A 32 2.52 -11.30 -9.30
N ILE A 33 2.36 -10.68 -8.15
CA ILE A 33 1.41 -11.09 -7.12
C ILE A 33 0.34 -10.01 -6.99
N ASP A 34 -0.92 -10.37 -7.19
CA ASP A 34 -2.07 -9.49 -6.97
C ASP A 34 -2.20 -9.14 -5.49
N VAL A 35 -2.52 -7.88 -5.18
CA VAL A 35 -2.69 -7.40 -3.80
C VAL A 35 -4.01 -6.70 -3.62
N ASN A 36 -4.55 -6.84 -2.42
CA ASN A 36 -5.87 -6.37 -2.06
C ASN A 36 -5.82 -5.17 -1.13
N LEU A 37 -6.87 -4.34 -1.16
CA LEU A 37 -7.01 -3.17 -0.32
C LEU A 37 -7.22 -3.57 1.14
N GLY A 38 -6.46 -2.97 2.05
CA GLY A 38 -6.54 -3.17 3.49
C GLY A 38 -7.84 -2.64 4.10
N ARG A 39 -7.98 -2.85 5.40
CA ARG A 39 -9.23 -2.57 6.13
C ARG A 39 -9.46 -1.07 6.40
N TYR A 40 -8.41 -0.27 6.53
CA TYR A 40 -8.51 1.15 6.87
C TYR A 40 -7.94 2.02 5.77
N ILE A 41 -8.54 3.19 5.59
CA ILE A 41 -8.04 4.27 4.75
C ILE A 41 -7.94 5.55 5.55
N PHE A 42 -7.01 6.42 5.13
CA PHE A 42 -6.82 7.74 5.73
C PHE A 42 -7.04 8.80 4.66
N ILE A 43 -7.99 9.66 4.88
CA ILE A 43 -8.31 10.78 3.99
C ILE A 43 -7.67 12.03 4.58
N ARG A 44 -6.81 12.69 3.84
CA ARG A 44 -6.23 13.96 4.25
C ARG A 44 -7.33 15.02 4.34
N GLU A 45 -7.52 15.62 5.52
CA GLU A 45 -8.63 16.56 5.76
C GLU A 45 -8.62 17.72 4.77
N GLU A 46 -7.45 18.28 4.47
CA GLU A 46 -7.30 19.36 3.51
C GLU A 46 -7.83 19.02 2.12
N SER A 47 -7.75 17.76 1.68
CA SER A 47 -8.23 17.35 0.36
C SER A 47 -9.76 17.44 0.22
N VAL A 48 -10.50 17.49 1.33
CA VAL A 48 -11.96 17.58 1.35
C VAL A 48 -12.49 18.91 1.89
N LYS A 49 -11.70 19.62 2.73
CA LYS A 49 -12.08 20.86 3.39
C LYS A 49 -12.24 22.03 2.42
N PHE A 50 -11.38 22.13 1.41
CA PHE A 50 -11.35 23.28 0.48
C PHE A 50 -12.27 23.15 -0.73
N SER A 51 -13.03 22.07 -0.85
CA SER A 51 -13.91 21.86 -2.00
C SER A 51 -15.37 22.04 -1.63
N PHE A 52 -15.98 23.12 -2.11
CA PHE A 52 -17.43 23.39 -1.92
C PHE A 52 -18.33 22.26 -2.47
N LYS A 53 -17.84 21.53 -3.52
CA LYS A 53 -18.52 20.34 -4.06
C LYS A 53 -18.62 19.18 -3.07
N PHE A 54 -17.77 19.16 -2.05
CA PHE A 54 -17.64 18.04 -1.10
C PHE A 54 -18.18 18.36 0.29
N PHE A 55 -18.83 19.52 0.47
CA PHE A 55 -19.31 19.98 1.77
C PHE A 55 -20.20 18.93 2.49
N LYS A 56 -21.11 18.28 1.78
CA LYS A 56 -21.95 17.22 2.36
C LYS A 56 -21.12 16.00 2.80
N GLN A 57 -20.12 15.64 2.03
CA GLN A 57 -19.26 14.49 2.33
C GLN A 57 -18.28 14.82 3.45
N TYR A 58 -17.77 16.05 3.49
CA TYR A 58 -16.97 16.54 4.61
C TYR A 58 -17.75 16.53 5.91
N LEU A 59 -19.00 17.03 5.93
CA LEU A 59 -19.87 16.95 7.11
C LEU A 59 -20.10 15.50 7.53
N TRP A 60 -20.34 14.59 6.59
CA TRP A 60 -20.50 13.18 6.91
C TRP A 60 -19.24 12.59 7.53
N LEU A 61 -18.04 12.90 6.99
CA LEU A 61 -16.75 12.45 7.53
C LEU A 61 -16.54 12.91 8.98
N ILE A 62 -16.91 14.16 9.31
CA ILE A 62 -16.80 14.68 10.68
C ILE A 62 -17.59 13.84 11.69
N PHE A 63 -18.74 13.27 11.28
CA PHE A 63 -19.60 12.50 12.16
C PHE A 63 -19.26 11.01 12.25
N VAL A 64 -18.66 10.43 11.22
CA VAL A 64 -18.46 8.95 11.13
C VAL A 64 -17.01 8.51 11.17
N ALA A 65 -16.06 9.39 10.88
CA ALA A 65 -14.64 9.04 10.84
C ALA A 65 -13.94 9.38 12.16
N LYS A 66 -12.96 8.55 12.53
CA LYS A 66 -12.03 8.89 13.60
C LYS A 66 -11.04 9.93 13.08
N ARG A 67 -10.95 11.09 13.72
CA ARG A 67 -9.89 12.06 13.43
C ARG A 67 -8.57 11.59 14.03
N ILE A 68 -7.52 11.72 13.26
CA ILE A 68 -6.15 11.45 13.67
C ILE A 68 -5.31 12.65 13.27
N GLU A 69 -4.64 13.25 14.25
CA GLU A 69 -3.58 14.22 13.99
C GLU A 69 -2.24 13.50 13.98
N PHE A 70 -1.48 13.70 12.93
CA PHE A 70 -0.17 13.13 12.80
C PHE A 70 0.82 14.18 12.25
N LYS A 71 1.78 14.61 13.08
CA LYS A 71 2.79 15.65 12.78
C LYS A 71 2.21 16.90 12.11
N GLY A 72 1.14 17.46 12.68
CA GLY A 72 0.49 18.67 12.18
C GLY A 72 -0.38 18.47 10.94
N LEU A 73 -0.54 17.24 10.46
CA LEU A 73 -1.48 16.89 9.40
C LEU A 73 -2.69 16.17 9.98
N GLU A 74 -3.87 16.56 9.56
CA GLU A 74 -5.13 15.97 10.00
C GLU A 74 -5.66 14.96 8.98
N TYR A 75 -6.09 13.81 9.48
CA TYR A 75 -6.65 12.72 8.68
C TYR A 75 -7.98 12.25 9.26
N PHE A 76 -8.87 11.83 8.37
CA PHE A 76 -10.04 11.02 8.70
C PHE A 76 -9.71 9.56 8.47
N MET A 77 -9.67 8.75 9.53
CA MET A 77 -9.53 7.30 9.42
C MET A 77 -10.92 6.67 9.26
N ILE A 78 -11.07 5.86 8.23
CA ILE A 78 -12.31 5.14 7.90
C ILE A 78 -12.04 3.65 7.80
N GLU A 79 -12.89 2.86 8.45
CA GLU A 79 -12.90 1.43 8.30
C GLU A 79 -13.72 1.03 7.06
N LEU A 80 -13.08 0.34 6.12
CA LEU A 80 -13.74 -0.23 4.96
C LEU A 80 -14.45 -1.52 5.32
N ASN A 81 -15.62 -1.73 4.75
CA ASN A 81 -16.43 -2.92 4.94
C ASN A 81 -16.68 -3.62 3.60
N HIS A 82 -16.78 -4.94 3.59
CA HIS A 82 -17.13 -5.71 2.39
C HIS A 82 -18.54 -5.40 1.87
N ASN A 83 -19.48 -5.20 2.80
CA ASN A 83 -20.91 -5.06 2.47
C ASN A 83 -21.33 -3.62 2.21
N LYS A 84 -20.59 -2.63 2.77
CA LYS A 84 -20.92 -1.21 2.63
C LYS A 84 -19.72 -0.47 2.04
N PRO A 85 -19.79 -0.08 0.75
CA PRO A 85 -18.69 0.62 0.11
C PRO A 85 -18.51 2.03 0.67
N PHE A 86 -17.26 2.48 0.69
CA PHE A 86 -16.92 3.89 0.80
C PHE A 86 -16.83 4.49 -0.61
N TRP A 87 -17.46 5.63 -0.84
CA TRP A 87 -17.38 6.35 -2.10
C TRP A 87 -16.24 7.37 -2.06
N ALA A 88 -15.14 7.05 -2.72
CA ALA A 88 -14.08 7.99 -3.00
C ALA A 88 -14.45 8.84 -4.23
N ILE A 89 -14.19 10.14 -4.16
CA ILE A 89 -14.59 11.10 -5.19
C ILE A 89 -13.39 11.91 -5.69
N PRO A 90 -13.48 12.49 -6.91
CA PRO A 90 -12.40 13.31 -7.47
C PRO A 90 -11.99 14.44 -6.52
N GLY A 91 -10.67 14.61 -6.35
CA GLY A 91 -10.08 15.58 -5.44
C GLY A 91 -9.74 15.04 -4.04
N MET A 92 -10.24 13.86 -3.66
CA MET A 92 -9.75 13.19 -2.46
C MET A 92 -8.34 12.66 -2.66
N PHE A 93 -7.50 12.84 -1.65
CA PHE A 93 -6.24 12.14 -1.49
C PHE A 93 -6.37 11.15 -0.34
N ILE A 94 -6.21 9.88 -0.65
CA ILE A 94 -6.40 8.78 0.29
C ILE A 94 -5.08 8.03 0.43
N LEU A 95 -4.62 7.84 1.67
CA LEU A 95 -3.63 6.85 2.01
C LEU A 95 -4.34 5.54 2.37
N ALA A 96 -3.94 4.47 1.72
CA ALA A 96 -4.42 3.11 1.95
C ALA A 96 -3.23 2.17 2.07
N TYR A 97 -3.48 0.88 2.23
CA TYR A 97 -2.41 -0.11 2.28
C TYR A 97 -2.87 -1.46 1.71
N THR A 98 -1.89 -2.30 1.36
CA THR A 98 -2.18 -3.67 0.93
C THR A 98 -2.57 -4.55 2.12
N ASN A 99 -3.52 -5.44 1.93
CA ASN A 99 -3.92 -6.39 2.98
C ASN A 99 -2.81 -7.40 3.31
N GLU A 100 -1.95 -7.68 2.34
CA GLU A 100 -0.84 -8.63 2.41
C GLU A 100 0.45 -7.94 2.90
N PHE A 101 1.29 -8.67 3.64
CA PHE A 101 2.68 -8.31 3.85
C PHE A 101 3.50 -8.94 2.72
N ILE A 102 4.11 -8.10 1.90
CA ILE A 102 4.77 -8.57 0.69
C ILE A 102 6.03 -7.75 0.39
N GLY A 103 7.03 -8.43 -0.13
CA GLY A 103 8.29 -7.81 -0.51
C GLY A 103 9.43 -8.80 -0.59
N THR A 104 10.65 -8.36 -0.31
CA THR A 104 11.85 -9.18 -0.44
C THR A 104 12.72 -9.09 0.81
N VAL A 105 13.50 -10.14 1.08
CA VAL A 105 14.48 -10.11 2.17
C VAL A 105 15.82 -9.51 1.69
N GLY A 106 16.61 -9.01 2.62
CA GLY A 106 17.96 -8.54 2.36
C GLY A 106 18.84 -9.63 1.75
N GLY A 107 19.68 -9.24 0.79
CA GLY A 107 20.57 -10.17 0.09
C GLY A 107 19.91 -10.99 -1.03
N SER A 108 18.60 -10.88 -1.24
CA SER A 108 17.87 -11.60 -2.30
C SER A 108 18.20 -11.11 -3.72
N ASN A 109 18.78 -9.93 -3.88
CA ASN A 109 18.96 -9.23 -5.16
C ASN A 109 17.65 -9.02 -5.95
N LEU A 110 16.53 -9.03 -5.26
CA LEU A 110 15.20 -8.80 -5.84
C LEU A 110 14.63 -7.48 -5.35
N GLN A 111 14.20 -6.66 -6.30
CA GLN A 111 13.54 -5.39 -6.03
C GLN A 111 12.04 -5.52 -6.29
N PRO A 112 11.18 -5.31 -5.28
CA PRO A 112 9.74 -5.31 -5.46
C PRO A 112 9.25 -3.96 -5.99
N SER A 113 8.21 -3.95 -6.84
CA SER A 113 7.56 -2.74 -7.31
C SER A 113 6.04 -2.90 -7.39
N PHE A 114 5.31 -1.92 -6.90
CA PHE A 114 3.85 -1.87 -6.98
C PHE A 114 3.40 -1.20 -8.28
N LYS A 115 2.37 -1.76 -8.91
CA LYS A 115 1.61 -1.12 -10.00
C LYS A 115 0.12 -1.32 -9.78
N LEU A 116 -0.67 -0.31 -10.10
CA LEU A 116 -2.13 -0.48 -10.14
C LEU A 116 -2.53 -1.60 -11.10
N LYS A 117 -3.53 -2.38 -10.72
CA LYS A 117 -4.20 -3.27 -11.65
C LYS A 117 -4.88 -2.47 -12.75
N SER A 118 -4.80 -2.93 -13.99
CA SER A 118 -5.41 -2.24 -15.15
C SER A 118 -6.93 -2.05 -14.98
N THR A 119 -7.61 -2.99 -14.31
CA THR A 119 -9.03 -2.86 -13.96
C THR A 119 -9.29 -1.73 -12.98
N SER A 120 -8.45 -1.55 -11.97
CA SER A 120 -8.54 -0.46 -10.98
C SER A 120 -8.29 0.90 -11.65
N ALA A 121 -7.27 0.98 -12.52
CA ALA A 121 -6.98 2.19 -13.27
C ALA A 121 -8.13 2.58 -14.20
N ARG A 122 -8.76 1.61 -14.89
CA ARG A 122 -9.94 1.85 -15.75
C ARG A 122 -11.19 2.28 -14.99
N ARG A 123 -11.29 1.94 -13.70
CA ARG A 123 -12.35 2.45 -12.80
C ARG A 123 -12.11 3.90 -12.36
N GLY A 124 -10.97 4.49 -12.73
CA GLY A 124 -10.64 5.88 -12.40
C GLY A 124 -9.77 6.04 -11.15
N ILE A 125 -9.24 4.96 -10.60
CA ILE A 125 -8.24 5.00 -9.53
C ILE A 125 -6.89 5.38 -10.14
N GLN A 126 -6.18 6.29 -9.51
CA GLN A 126 -4.84 6.70 -9.87
C GLN A 126 -3.92 6.50 -8.67
N HIS A 127 -2.70 6.05 -8.94
CA HIS A 127 -1.62 5.96 -7.96
C HIS A 127 -0.42 6.73 -8.52
N PRO A 128 0.12 7.73 -7.80
CA PRO A 128 1.37 8.38 -8.16
C PRO A 128 2.49 7.35 -8.26
N LEU A 129 3.58 7.68 -8.95
CA LEU A 129 4.66 6.75 -9.27
C LEU A 129 5.54 6.29 -8.09
N ALA A 130 5.08 6.42 -6.84
CA ALA A 130 5.79 6.04 -5.62
C ALA A 130 5.68 4.53 -5.29
N GLY A 131 5.69 3.67 -6.30
CA GLY A 131 5.50 2.22 -6.15
C GLY A 131 6.80 1.40 -6.16
N LEU A 132 7.96 2.01 -5.88
CA LEU A 132 9.23 1.30 -5.84
C LEU A 132 9.58 0.88 -4.41
N GLY A 133 9.85 -0.39 -4.19
CA GLY A 133 10.44 -0.91 -2.97
C GLY A 133 11.93 -1.19 -3.17
N GLU A 134 12.69 -1.08 -2.11
CA GLU A 134 14.10 -1.43 -2.12
C GLU A 134 14.31 -2.93 -1.85
N VAL A 135 15.50 -3.44 -2.18
CA VAL A 135 15.89 -4.81 -1.79
C VAL A 135 15.91 -4.92 -0.27
N GLY A 136 15.23 -5.92 0.28
CA GLY A 136 15.07 -6.07 1.74
C GLY A 136 13.82 -5.40 2.32
N PHE A 137 13.05 -4.66 1.51
CA PHE A 137 11.77 -4.12 1.94
C PHE A 137 10.68 -5.19 1.85
N PHE A 138 9.97 -5.44 2.95
CA PHE A 138 8.72 -6.19 3.00
C PHE A 138 7.81 -5.60 4.07
N ASN A 139 6.61 -5.22 3.70
CA ASN A 139 5.60 -4.64 4.58
C ASN A 139 4.23 -4.69 3.91
N ARG A 140 3.20 -4.15 4.56
CA ARG A 140 2.00 -3.68 3.87
C ARG A 140 2.38 -2.41 3.11
N TRP A 141 2.12 -2.40 1.81
CA TRP A 141 2.48 -1.27 0.95
C TRP A 141 1.54 -0.11 1.18
N CYS A 142 2.08 1.06 1.44
CA CYS A 142 1.31 2.30 1.43
C CYS A 142 0.90 2.63 -0.02
N LEU A 143 -0.34 3.03 -0.18
CA LEU A 143 -0.95 3.37 -1.46
C LEU A 143 -1.49 4.80 -1.40
N GLU A 144 -0.88 5.71 -2.17
CA GLU A 144 -1.38 7.07 -2.36
C GLU A 144 -2.40 7.07 -3.50
N LEU A 145 -3.68 7.13 -3.18
CA LEU A 145 -4.75 7.02 -4.16
C LEU A 145 -5.42 8.37 -4.42
N THR A 146 -5.61 8.68 -5.69
CA THR A 146 -6.45 9.75 -6.19
C THR A 146 -7.48 9.20 -7.19
N PHE A 147 -8.51 9.99 -7.52
CA PHE A 147 -9.66 9.48 -8.25
C PHE A 147 -10.05 10.45 -9.37
N ALA A 148 -10.17 9.93 -10.60
CA ALA A 148 -10.62 10.70 -11.74
C ALA A 148 -12.17 10.83 -11.81
N VAL A 149 -12.87 9.84 -11.25
CA VAL A 149 -14.33 9.73 -11.15
C VAL A 149 -14.71 9.17 -9.79
N PRO A 150 -15.98 9.23 -9.35
CA PRO A 150 -16.41 8.54 -8.12
C PRO A 150 -16.20 7.03 -8.22
N VAL A 151 -15.58 6.45 -7.20
CA VAL A 151 -15.23 5.02 -7.14
C VAL A 151 -15.64 4.44 -5.80
N GLU A 152 -16.26 3.28 -5.82
CA GLU A 152 -16.49 2.48 -4.62
C GLU A 152 -15.21 1.78 -4.19
N LEU A 153 -14.89 1.87 -2.90
CA LEU A 153 -13.81 1.14 -2.24
C LEU A 153 -14.38 0.22 -1.16
N ARG A 154 -13.93 -1.02 -1.15
CA ARG A 154 -14.24 -2.01 -0.12
C ARG A 154 -12.96 -2.66 0.40
N HIS A 155 -12.97 -3.09 1.64
CA HIS A 155 -11.92 -3.97 2.14
C HIS A 155 -11.82 -5.22 1.27
N GLY A 156 -10.61 -5.59 0.88
CA GLY A 156 -10.34 -6.77 0.05
C GLY A 156 -10.52 -6.54 -1.46
N ASP A 157 -10.89 -5.33 -1.92
CA ASP A 157 -10.89 -5.02 -3.35
C ASP A 157 -9.49 -5.22 -3.94
N LEU A 158 -9.42 -5.89 -5.09
CA LEU A 158 -8.19 -6.03 -5.85
C LEU A 158 -7.76 -4.66 -6.35
N VAL A 159 -6.63 -4.16 -5.84
CA VAL A 159 -6.16 -2.79 -6.10
C VAL A 159 -4.96 -2.74 -7.04
N GLY A 160 -4.02 -3.65 -6.88
CA GLY A 160 -2.77 -3.61 -7.61
C GLY A 160 -2.06 -4.95 -7.66
N GLN A 161 -0.80 -4.89 -8.03
CA GLN A 161 0.06 -6.06 -8.16
C GLN A 161 1.52 -5.68 -7.87
N ILE A 162 2.25 -6.61 -7.27
CA ILE A 162 3.68 -6.47 -6.97
C ILE A 162 4.47 -7.31 -7.98
N TYR A 163 5.39 -6.65 -8.67
CA TYR A 163 6.39 -7.25 -9.54
C TYR A 163 7.71 -7.37 -8.80
N PHE A 164 8.56 -8.30 -9.25
CA PHE A 164 9.90 -8.50 -8.71
C PHE A 164 10.90 -8.48 -9.85
N ASP A 165 11.87 -7.57 -9.75
CA ASP A 165 12.95 -7.39 -10.70
C ASP A 165 14.28 -7.84 -10.12
N THR A 166 15.14 -8.44 -10.95
CA THR A 166 16.52 -8.74 -10.55
C THR A 166 17.38 -7.47 -10.56
N VAL A 167 18.14 -7.26 -9.49
CA VAL A 167 19.12 -6.18 -9.35
C VAL A 167 20.51 -6.71 -9.69
N ILE A 168 21.23 -6.02 -10.58
CA ILE A 168 22.59 -6.34 -10.96
C ILE A 168 23.55 -5.69 -9.96
N GLY A 169 24.48 -6.48 -9.44
CA GLY A 169 25.46 -6.03 -8.43
C GLY A 169 25.04 -6.39 -7.03
N LYS A 170 25.67 -5.74 -6.02
CA LYS A 170 25.38 -5.97 -4.59
C LYS A 170 24.57 -4.79 -4.07
N PRO A 171 23.24 -4.91 -3.89
CA PRO A 171 22.43 -3.86 -3.32
C PRO A 171 22.75 -3.67 -1.83
N SER A 172 22.47 -2.46 -1.30
CA SER A 172 22.38 -2.23 0.14
C SER A 172 21.09 -2.87 0.66
N ASP A 173 21.10 -3.34 1.90
CA ASP A 173 19.90 -3.86 2.55
C ASP A 173 19.03 -2.68 3.05
N TYR A 174 17.74 -2.69 2.69
CA TYR A 174 16.79 -1.68 3.17
C TYR A 174 16.56 -1.77 4.68
N ALA A 175 16.60 -2.97 5.26
CA ALA A 175 16.40 -3.17 6.69
C ALA A 175 17.39 -2.38 7.56
N ASP A 176 18.59 -2.07 7.03
CA ASP A 176 19.63 -1.31 7.74
C ASP A 176 19.38 0.22 7.73
N LYS A 177 18.64 0.74 6.76
CA LYS A 177 18.55 2.19 6.48
C LYS A 177 17.11 2.68 6.17
N GLY A 178 16.15 1.78 6.12
CA GLY A 178 14.79 2.10 5.67
C GLY A 178 14.00 2.96 6.64
N SER A 179 13.25 3.93 6.12
CA SER A 179 12.40 4.82 6.91
C SER A 179 11.08 4.17 7.35
N TYR A 180 10.61 3.16 6.59
CA TYR A 180 9.30 2.54 6.80
C TYR A 180 9.38 1.07 7.24
N GLN A 181 10.57 0.57 7.52
CA GLN A 181 10.79 -0.76 8.04
C GLN A 181 11.98 -0.76 8.97
N SER A 182 11.73 -0.90 10.26
CA SER A 182 12.76 -1.05 11.30
C SER A 182 12.84 -2.48 11.85
N ILE A 183 11.99 -3.39 11.36
CA ILE A 183 11.83 -4.76 11.85
C ILE A 183 12.06 -5.71 10.68
N SER A 184 13.09 -6.55 10.80
CA SER A 184 13.44 -7.58 9.81
C SER A 184 12.79 -8.95 10.06
N ASP A 185 12.14 -9.12 11.22
CA ASP A 185 11.37 -10.34 11.55
C ASP A 185 9.89 -10.14 11.23
N LEU A 186 9.33 -10.97 10.34
CA LEU A 186 7.95 -10.88 9.89
C LEU A 186 6.95 -11.06 11.03
N LYS A 187 7.21 -11.98 11.98
CA LYS A 187 6.27 -12.24 13.09
C LYS A 187 6.18 -11.03 14.01
N LYS A 188 7.33 -10.44 14.32
CA LYS A 188 7.41 -9.22 15.11
C LYS A 188 6.77 -8.05 14.39
N LEU A 189 7.06 -7.86 13.09
CA LEU A 189 6.43 -6.83 12.26
C LEU A 189 4.91 -6.93 12.29
N LYS A 190 4.36 -8.12 12.09
CA LYS A 190 2.89 -8.35 12.13
C LYS A 190 2.27 -8.08 13.49
N ALA A 191 2.98 -8.37 14.57
CA ALA A 191 2.48 -8.15 15.93
C ALA A 191 2.47 -6.66 16.32
N GLU A 192 3.41 -5.87 15.81
CA GLU A 192 3.57 -4.47 16.14
C GLU A 192 2.91 -3.52 15.13
N TRP A 193 2.62 -3.99 13.90
CA TRP A 193 2.09 -3.17 12.82
C TRP A 193 0.71 -2.60 13.15
N GLN A 194 0.56 -1.29 12.95
CA GLN A 194 -0.70 -0.56 13.08
C GLN A 194 -1.06 0.14 11.77
N PRO A 195 -2.35 0.35 11.47
CA PRO A 195 -2.76 1.08 10.26
C PRO A 195 -2.11 2.47 10.12
N GLU A 196 -1.84 3.13 11.24
CA GLU A 196 -1.21 4.44 11.32
C GLU A 196 0.27 4.46 10.87
N ASP A 197 0.93 3.28 10.76
CA ASP A 197 2.34 3.18 10.31
C ASP A 197 2.54 3.62 8.86
N ILE A 198 1.46 3.70 8.05
CA ILE A 198 1.54 4.22 6.69
C ILE A 198 1.53 5.76 6.62
N LEU A 199 1.25 6.46 7.73
CA LEU A 199 1.20 7.92 7.74
C LEU A 199 2.61 8.52 7.57
N PRO A 200 2.76 9.66 6.86
CA PRO A 200 4.05 10.21 6.40
C PRO A 200 4.94 10.77 7.51
N GLY A 201 4.77 10.37 8.71
CA GLY A 201 5.50 10.91 9.85
C GLY A 201 6.53 10.00 10.48
N ASN A 202 6.66 8.76 10.02
CA ASN A 202 7.79 7.91 10.42
C ASN A 202 9.09 8.27 9.70
N ILE A 203 9.09 9.34 8.90
CA ILE A 203 10.32 9.91 8.35
C ILE A 203 11.12 10.51 9.50
N LYS A 204 12.00 9.72 10.10
CA LYS A 204 13.04 10.22 10.97
C LYS A 204 13.94 11.12 10.12
N ASN A 205 13.79 12.45 10.31
CA ASN A 205 14.69 13.47 9.80
C ASN A 205 14.79 13.59 8.26
N VAL A 206 13.76 14.14 7.62
CA VAL A 206 13.91 14.83 6.35
C VAL A 206 13.36 16.24 6.51
N LEU A 207 14.12 17.09 7.13
CA LEU A 207 14.25 18.53 6.93
C LEU A 207 15.63 18.94 7.38
#